data_b87f2c110c0941cc92718687c597d041
#
_entry.id   b87f2c110c0941cc92718687c597d041
#
_cell.length_a   1.000
_cell.length_b   1.000
_cell.length_c   1.000
_cell.angle_alpha   90.00
_cell.angle_beta   90.00
_cell.angle_gamma   90.00
#
_symmetry.space_group_name_H-M   'P 1'
#
loop_
_entity.id
_entity.type
_entity.pdbx_description
1 polymer ?
#
loop_
_entity_poly.entity_id
_entity_poly.type
_entity_poly.pdbx_seq_one_letter_code
_entity_poly.pdbx_strand_id
1 'polypeptide(L)'
;MDLALRDELYTQAKKWVLEAGQHIRSKINEPLVVDTKSNPNDLVTTMDKQTESFFADKIKNTYPDHFILSEEGFGDNLQTLDGIVWIIDPIDGTMNFVHQKRNFAISVGIYQDGIGEIGLIYDVMADVLYHARRNDGAFKNEEKLVPLKPTVKLEDAILSLNHFWLCENRLVDEAVMQQLVKTVRGTRTYGSAALEFAFVAEGILDGYLTMTLSPWDVAAGMVIVNEVGGVTSNIDGEPLNMLKRNSVYTCNPVIQKVMINDYFQKGKK
;
A
#
# COMPACT_ATOMS: atom_id res chain seq x y z
N MET A 1 -2.50 -11.61 -17.62
CA MET A 1 -2.87 -12.91 -16.99
C MET A 1 -4.07 -13.52 -17.69
N ASP A 2 -4.09 -14.85 -17.84
CA ASP A 2 -5.32 -15.56 -18.26
C ASP A 2 -6.45 -15.34 -17.25
N LEU A 3 -7.69 -15.19 -17.73
CA LEU A 3 -8.82 -14.82 -16.87
C LEU A 3 -9.16 -15.90 -15.83
N ALA A 4 -9.10 -17.19 -16.24
CA ALA A 4 -9.42 -18.30 -15.33
C ALA A 4 -8.39 -18.41 -14.21
N LEU A 5 -7.10 -18.29 -14.54
CA LEU A 5 -6.02 -18.26 -13.55
C LEU A 5 -6.15 -17.06 -12.62
N ARG A 6 -6.48 -15.88 -13.15
CA ARG A 6 -6.67 -14.67 -12.33
C ARG A 6 -7.81 -14.83 -11.33
N ASP A 7 -8.92 -15.43 -11.74
CA ASP A 7 -10.07 -15.66 -10.86
C ASP A 7 -9.76 -16.72 -9.80
N GLU A 8 -8.99 -17.74 -10.14
CA GLU A 8 -8.48 -18.73 -9.18
C GLU A 8 -7.58 -18.07 -8.14
N LEU A 9 -6.53 -17.33 -8.58
CA LEU A 9 -5.59 -16.65 -7.70
C LEU A 9 -6.29 -15.62 -6.79
N TYR A 10 -7.22 -14.86 -7.34
CA TYR A 10 -8.01 -13.90 -6.57
C TYR A 10 -8.82 -14.60 -5.47
N THR A 11 -9.49 -15.70 -5.80
CA THR A 11 -10.30 -16.46 -4.83
C THR A 11 -9.44 -17.01 -3.71
N GLN A 12 -8.28 -17.57 -4.05
CA GLN A 12 -7.35 -18.11 -3.06
C GLN A 12 -6.73 -17.01 -2.20
N ALA A 13 -6.28 -15.91 -2.81
CA ALA A 13 -5.71 -14.77 -2.10
C ALA A 13 -6.72 -14.16 -1.12
N LYS A 14 -7.98 -13.92 -1.56
CA LYS A 14 -9.06 -13.43 -0.70
C LYS A 14 -9.28 -14.35 0.51
N LYS A 15 -9.33 -15.66 0.29
CA LYS A 15 -9.47 -16.64 1.35
C LYS A 15 -8.32 -16.56 2.36
N TRP A 16 -7.07 -16.54 1.89
CA TRP A 16 -5.89 -16.54 2.76
C TRP A 16 -5.73 -15.23 3.53
N VAL A 17 -6.02 -14.09 2.91
CA VAL A 17 -6.01 -12.77 3.57
C VAL A 17 -7.02 -12.73 4.73
N LEU A 18 -8.24 -13.23 4.52
CA LEU A 18 -9.26 -13.29 5.55
C LEU A 18 -8.90 -14.29 6.68
N GLU A 19 -8.33 -15.46 6.32
CA GLU A 19 -7.83 -16.46 7.28
C GLU A 19 -6.72 -15.87 8.16
N ALA A 20 -5.73 -15.21 7.55
CA ALA A 20 -4.64 -14.53 8.26
C ALA A 20 -5.15 -13.43 9.18
N GLY A 21 -6.04 -12.57 8.70
CA GLY A 21 -6.60 -11.49 9.53
C GLY A 21 -7.46 -12.01 10.69
N GLN A 22 -8.21 -13.10 10.49
CA GLN A 22 -8.93 -13.75 11.59
C GLN A 22 -7.96 -14.27 12.65
N HIS A 23 -6.83 -14.86 12.25
CA HIS A 23 -5.78 -15.29 13.15
C HIS A 23 -5.20 -14.13 13.95
N ILE A 24 -4.84 -13.02 13.29
CA ILE A 24 -4.33 -11.82 13.94
C ILE A 24 -5.35 -11.26 14.95
N ARG A 25 -6.62 -11.12 14.57
CA ARG A 25 -7.68 -10.64 15.48
C ARG A 25 -7.83 -11.52 16.72
N SER A 26 -7.75 -12.84 16.54
CA SER A 26 -7.89 -13.78 17.68
C SER A 26 -6.77 -13.61 18.71
N LYS A 27 -5.60 -13.15 18.28
CA LYS A 27 -4.38 -13.01 19.09
C LYS A 27 -4.00 -11.58 19.44
N ILE A 28 -4.78 -10.58 19.04
CA ILE A 28 -4.45 -9.15 19.15
C ILE A 28 -4.16 -8.70 20.60
N ASN A 29 -4.69 -9.40 21.59
CA ASN A 29 -4.52 -9.10 23.01
C ASN A 29 -3.49 -9.99 23.70
N GLU A 30 -2.90 -10.96 22.99
CA GLU A 30 -1.82 -11.78 23.54
C GLU A 30 -0.53 -10.95 23.67
N PRO A 31 0.38 -11.32 24.60
CA PRO A 31 1.69 -10.68 24.69
C PRO A 31 2.46 -10.82 23.37
N LEU A 32 2.97 -9.72 22.85
CA LEU A 32 3.78 -9.69 21.63
C LEU A 32 5.26 -9.62 22.00
N VAL A 33 6.09 -10.38 21.29
CA VAL A 33 7.53 -10.13 21.25
C VAL A 33 7.77 -9.10 20.14
N VAL A 34 8.29 -7.94 20.51
CA VAL A 34 8.57 -6.83 19.62
C VAL A 34 10.08 -6.67 19.51
N ASP A 35 10.60 -6.70 18.31
CA ASP A 35 11.99 -6.41 17.96
C ASP A 35 12.07 -5.16 17.09
N THR A 36 13.27 -4.67 16.84
CA THR A 36 13.54 -3.59 15.89
C THR A 36 14.39 -4.09 14.73
N LYS A 37 14.13 -3.60 13.52
CA LYS A 37 14.90 -3.94 12.30
C LYS A 37 16.11 -3.00 12.14
N SER A 38 15.90 -1.89 11.44
CA SER A 38 16.97 -0.95 11.07
C SER A 38 17.18 0.18 12.08
N ASN A 39 16.16 0.54 12.84
CA ASN A 39 16.18 1.61 13.85
C ASN A 39 15.06 1.41 14.89
N PRO A 40 15.06 2.16 16.03
CA PRO A 40 14.06 1.99 17.10
C PRO A 40 12.60 2.18 16.70
N ASN A 41 12.32 2.84 15.57
CA ASN A 41 10.97 3.07 15.06
C ASN A 41 10.58 2.08 13.96
N ASP A 42 11.48 1.19 13.57
CA ASP A 42 11.26 0.15 12.56
C ASP A 42 11.00 -1.17 13.30
N LEU A 43 9.73 -1.37 13.67
CA LEU A 43 9.32 -2.48 14.51
C LEU A 43 9.01 -3.73 13.67
N VAL A 44 9.25 -4.88 14.28
CA VAL A 44 8.78 -6.19 13.80
C VAL A 44 8.30 -7.01 14.98
N THR A 45 7.26 -7.77 14.78
CA THR A 45 6.74 -8.65 15.82
C THR A 45 6.77 -10.11 15.39
N THR A 46 6.58 -11.01 16.35
CA THR A 46 6.38 -12.43 16.01
C THR A 46 5.17 -12.65 15.10
N MET A 47 4.17 -11.76 15.15
CA MET A 47 2.96 -11.86 14.33
C MET A 47 3.26 -11.56 12.86
N ASP A 48 4.08 -10.53 12.56
CA ASP A 48 4.53 -10.21 11.18
C ASP A 48 5.18 -11.46 10.56
N LYS A 49 6.14 -12.05 11.24
CA LYS A 49 6.87 -13.24 10.77
C LYS A 49 5.98 -14.47 10.61
N GLN A 50 5.06 -14.71 11.54
CA GLN A 50 4.11 -15.82 11.46
C GLN A 50 3.13 -15.65 10.29
N THR A 51 2.64 -14.42 10.08
CA THR A 51 1.72 -14.11 9.00
C THR A 51 2.41 -14.23 7.64
N GLU A 52 3.65 -13.76 7.50
CA GLU A 52 4.40 -13.93 6.25
C GLU A 52 4.72 -15.39 5.97
N SER A 53 5.18 -16.16 6.99
CA SER A 53 5.41 -17.60 6.84
C SER A 53 4.14 -18.35 6.42
N PHE A 54 2.98 -18.00 6.97
CA PHE A 54 1.69 -18.56 6.56
C PHE A 54 1.44 -18.35 5.06
N PHE A 55 1.63 -17.14 4.54
CA PHE A 55 1.47 -16.88 3.10
C PHE A 55 2.49 -17.63 2.27
N ALA A 56 3.76 -17.60 2.67
CA ALA A 56 4.84 -18.30 1.96
C ALA A 56 4.56 -19.81 1.85
N ASP A 57 4.15 -20.44 2.93
CA ASP A 57 3.82 -21.88 2.95
C ASP A 57 2.60 -22.18 2.06
N LYS A 58 1.55 -21.38 2.13
CA LYS A 58 0.35 -21.53 1.29
C LYS A 58 0.69 -21.40 -0.20
N ILE A 59 1.45 -20.37 -0.57
CA ILE A 59 1.82 -20.09 -1.96
C ILE A 59 2.73 -21.20 -2.49
N LYS A 60 3.81 -21.54 -1.79
CA LYS A 60 4.76 -22.56 -2.24
C LYS A 60 4.15 -23.96 -2.37
N ASN A 61 3.22 -24.31 -1.49
CA ASN A 61 2.53 -25.60 -1.55
C ASN A 61 1.46 -25.65 -2.66
N THR A 62 0.84 -24.53 -3.02
CA THR A 62 -0.24 -24.51 -4.00
C THR A 62 0.25 -24.13 -5.40
N TYR A 63 1.22 -23.20 -5.46
CA TYR A 63 1.78 -22.62 -6.68
C TYR A 63 3.31 -22.65 -6.64
N PRO A 64 3.95 -23.82 -6.76
CA PRO A 64 5.40 -23.98 -6.55
C PRO A 64 6.27 -23.16 -7.52
N ASP A 65 5.71 -22.78 -8.69
CA ASP A 65 6.41 -22.00 -9.72
C ASP A 65 6.19 -20.47 -9.55
N HIS A 66 5.43 -20.03 -8.53
CA HIS A 66 5.25 -18.62 -8.24
C HIS A 66 6.34 -18.09 -7.31
N PHE A 67 6.63 -16.80 -7.47
CA PHE A 67 7.61 -16.10 -6.65
C PHE A 67 6.92 -15.25 -5.57
N ILE A 68 7.70 -14.93 -4.53
CA ILE A 68 7.24 -14.12 -3.40
C ILE A 68 8.25 -13.00 -3.18
N LEU A 69 7.76 -11.76 -3.11
CA LEU A 69 8.50 -10.59 -2.65
C LEU A 69 7.80 -10.08 -1.39
N SER A 70 8.49 -10.08 -0.25
CA SER A 70 7.85 -9.78 1.03
C SER A 70 8.80 -9.09 2.02
N GLU A 71 8.24 -8.54 3.09
CA GLU A 71 8.95 -7.66 4.01
C GLU A 71 9.87 -8.40 4.98
N GLU A 72 9.45 -9.55 5.53
CA GLU A 72 10.10 -10.20 6.67
C GLU A 72 11.17 -11.24 6.27
N GLY A 73 11.37 -11.42 4.97
CA GLY A 73 12.47 -12.22 4.42
C GLY A 73 12.15 -13.68 4.15
N PHE A 74 10.88 -14.09 4.17
CA PHE A 74 10.46 -15.43 3.73
C PHE A 74 10.26 -15.51 2.21
N GLY A 75 10.38 -14.38 1.51
CA GLY A 75 10.29 -14.29 0.06
C GLY A 75 11.55 -14.69 -0.69
N ASP A 76 11.49 -14.57 -2.01
CA ASP A 76 12.58 -14.89 -2.94
C ASP A 76 13.46 -13.63 -3.18
N ASN A 77 14.74 -13.85 -3.51
CA ASN A 77 15.64 -12.75 -3.87
C ASN A 77 15.51 -12.43 -5.36
N LEU A 78 14.53 -11.58 -5.70
CA LEU A 78 14.17 -11.27 -7.08
C LEU A 78 15.03 -10.16 -7.67
N GLN A 79 15.42 -10.33 -8.94
CA GLN A 79 16.08 -9.29 -9.75
C GLN A 79 15.14 -8.73 -10.83
N THR A 80 14.07 -9.45 -11.15
CA THR A 80 13.00 -9.07 -12.09
C THR A 80 11.66 -9.48 -11.50
N LEU A 81 10.58 -9.01 -12.12
CA LEU A 81 9.21 -9.46 -11.82
C LEU A 81 8.67 -10.36 -12.92
N ASP A 82 9.54 -11.13 -13.57
CA ASP A 82 9.11 -12.12 -14.57
C ASP A 82 8.33 -13.25 -13.91
N GLY A 83 7.32 -13.78 -14.61
CA GLY A 83 6.43 -14.79 -14.09
C GLY A 83 5.35 -14.21 -13.15
N ILE A 84 4.84 -15.04 -12.24
CA ILE A 84 3.83 -14.61 -11.28
C ILE A 84 4.48 -14.37 -9.92
N VAL A 85 4.36 -13.14 -9.45
CA VAL A 85 4.97 -12.66 -8.20
C VAL A 85 3.89 -12.21 -7.22
N TRP A 86 3.90 -12.77 -6.01
CA TRP A 86 3.11 -12.30 -4.87
C TRP A 86 3.94 -11.30 -4.08
N ILE A 87 3.44 -10.08 -3.97
CA ILE A 87 4.11 -9.00 -3.24
C ILE A 87 3.31 -8.74 -1.98
N ILE A 88 3.91 -8.99 -0.81
CA ILE A 88 3.17 -9.14 0.46
C ILE A 88 3.78 -8.28 1.55
N ASP A 89 2.94 -7.49 2.21
CA ASP A 89 3.18 -6.96 3.54
C ASP A 89 2.24 -7.67 4.52
N PRO A 90 2.76 -8.45 5.47
CA PRO A 90 1.94 -9.20 6.41
C PRO A 90 1.21 -8.31 7.41
N ILE A 91 1.82 -7.16 7.83
CA ILE A 91 1.23 -6.18 8.74
C ILE A 91 1.74 -4.78 8.39
N ASP A 92 1.20 -4.17 7.35
CA ASP A 92 1.46 -2.76 7.03
C ASP A 92 0.93 -1.86 8.16
N GLY A 93 1.84 -1.07 8.75
CA GLY A 93 1.54 -0.27 9.92
C GLY A 93 1.88 -0.96 11.25
N THR A 94 2.99 -1.68 11.35
CA THR A 94 3.44 -2.40 12.56
C THR A 94 3.50 -1.51 13.80
N MET A 95 3.86 -0.22 13.66
CA MET A 95 3.80 0.74 14.76
C MET A 95 2.38 0.90 15.32
N ASN A 96 1.38 0.98 14.44
CA ASN A 96 -0.04 1.03 14.83
C ASN A 96 -0.51 -0.29 15.44
N PHE A 97 -0.08 -1.41 14.84
CA PHE A 97 -0.37 -2.74 15.39
C PHE A 97 0.10 -2.87 16.84
N VAL A 98 1.35 -2.51 17.11
CA VAL A 98 1.96 -2.62 18.46
C VAL A 98 1.29 -1.68 19.46
N HIS A 99 1.13 -0.40 19.12
CA HIS A 99 0.73 0.64 20.07
C HIS A 99 -0.77 0.92 20.11
N GLN A 100 -1.48 0.71 19.01
CA GLN A 100 -2.89 1.10 18.87
C GLN A 100 -3.83 -0.09 18.68
N LYS A 101 -3.31 -1.24 18.20
CA LYS A 101 -4.10 -2.44 17.84
C LYS A 101 -5.23 -2.15 16.85
N ARG A 102 -5.00 -1.22 15.93
CA ARG A 102 -5.92 -0.80 14.84
C ARG A 102 -5.15 0.02 13.81
N ASN A 103 -5.77 0.35 12.69
CA ASN A 103 -5.18 1.11 11.58
C ASN A 103 -3.92 0.44 11.02
N PHE A 104 -3.96 -0.85 10.84
CA PHE A 104 -2.97 -1.66 10.16
C PHE A 104 -3.67 -2.63 9.22
N ALA A 105 -2.97 -3.09 8.20
CA ALA A 105 -3.56 -3.92 7.17
C ALA A 105 -2.65 -5.08 6.77
N ILE A 106 -3.25 -6.13 6.19
CA ILE A 106 -2.55 -7.10 5.35
C ILE A 106 -2.64 -6.58 3.91
N SER A 107 -1.51 -6.50 3.22
CA SER A 107 -1.41 -6.04 1.83
C SER A 107 -0.87 -7.17 0.94
N VAL A 108 -1.61 -7.53 -0.12
CA VAL A 108 -1.23 -8.57 -1.08
C VAL A 108 -1.47 -8.07 -2.50
N GLY A 109 -0.39 -7.89 -3.26
CA GLY A 109 -0.43 -7.64 -4.69
C GLY A 109 0.00 -8.88 -5.47
N ILE A 110 -0.69 -9.26 -6.56
CA ILE A 110 -0.27 -10.33 -7.44
C ILE A 110 0.01 -9.73 -8.82
N TYR A 111 1.24 -9.92 -9.27
CA TYR A 111 1.77 -9.38 -10.50
C TYR A 111 2.13 -10.49 -11.47
N GLN A 112 1.93 -10.27 -12.76
CA GLN A 112 2.47 -11.11 -13.81
C GLN A 112 3.34 -10.28 -14.74
N ASP A 113 4.59 -10.67 -14.90
CA ASP A 113 5.56 -9.99 -15.77
C ASP A 113 5.63 -8.48 -15.51
N GLY A 114 5.63 -8.10 -14.23
CA GLY A 114 5.67 -6.71 -13.77
C GLY A 114 4.34 -5.96 -13.84
N ILE A 115 3.26 -6.59 -14.29
CA ILE A 115 1.92 -5.98 -14.42
C ILE A 115 1.07 -6.40 -13.22
N GLY A 116 0.54 -5.42 -12.47
CA GLY A 116 -0.38 -5.67 -11.36
C GLY A 116 -1.73 -6.20 -11.86
N GLU A 117 -2.09 -7.39 -11.42
CA GLU A 117 -3.30 -8.10 -11.84
C GLU A 117 -4.35 -8.16 -10.74
N ILE A 118 -3.92 -8.30 -9.47
CA ILE A 118 -4.79 -8.41 -8.30
C ILE A 118 -4.20 -7.59 -7.18
N GLY A 119 -5.03 -6.84 -6.46
CA GLY A 119 -4.67 -6.14 -5.23
C GLY A 119 -5.69 -6.41 -4.13
N LEU A 120 -5.20 -6.73 -2.92
CA LEU A 120 -6.02 -6.92 -1.73
C LEU A 120 -5.39 -6.16 -0.56
N ILE A 121 -6.16 -5.32 0.10
CA ILE A 121 -5.79 -4.63 1.34
C ILE A 121 -6.89 -4.92 2.36
N TYR A 122 -6.51 -5.57 3.45
CA TYR A 122 -7.45 -5.93 4.48
C TYR A 122 -7.19 -5.15 5.76
N ASP A 123 -8.05 -4.15 6.07
CA ASP A 123 -8.08 -3.53 7.39
C ASP A 123 -8.56 -4.58 8.39
N VAL A 124 -7.62 -5.16 9.10
CA VAL A 124 -7.85 -6.35 9.95
C VAL A 124 -8.82 -6.05 11.07
N MET A 125 -8.72 -4.89 11.71
CA MET A 125 -9.52 -4.57 12.89
C MET A 125 -10.89 -3.99 12.54
N ALA A 126 -11.01 -3.31 11.41
CA ALA A 126 -12.30 -2.85 10.89
C ALA A 126 -13.09 -3.96 10.19
N ASP A 127 -12.45 -5.10 9.88
CA ASP A 127 -13.00 -6.20 9.09
C ASP A 127 -13.48 -5.74 7.70
N VAL A 128 -12.63 -4.92 7.04
CA VAL A 128 -12.91 -4.33 5.73
C VAL A 128 -11.85 -4.78 4.73
N LEU A 129 -12.28 -5.39 3.64
CA LEU A 129 -11.42 -5.80 2.54
C LEU A 129 -11.62 -4.87 1.34
N TYR A 130 -10.56 -4.14 0.99
CA TYR A 130 -10.44 -3.46 -0.29
C TYR A 130 -9.76 -4.38 -1.29
N HIS A 131 -10.34 -4.56 -2.47
CA HIS A 131 -9.77 -5.47 -3.44
C HIS A 131 -10.10 -5.07 -4.87
N ALA A 132 -9.24 -5.48 -5.80
CA ALA A 132 -9.43 -5.27 -7.21
C ALA A 132 -8.81 -6.39 -8.05
N ARG A 133 -9.38 -6.60 -9.22
CA ARG A 133 -8.78 -7.32 -10.34
C ARG A 133 -8.65 -6.34 -11.49
N ARG A 134 -7.55 -6.40 -12.20
CA ARG A 134 -7.28 -5.51 -13.33
C ARG A 134 -8.42 -5.55 -14.36
N ASN A 135 -8.92 -4.37 -14.75
CA ASN A 135 -10.04 -4.15 -15.67
C ASN A 135 -11.41 -4.67 -15.18
N ASP A 136 -11.60 -4.85 -13.88
CA ASP A 136 -12.86 -5.33 -13.30
C ASP A 136 -13.46 -4.35 -12.27
N GLY A 137 -12.68 -3.31 -11.95
CA GLY A 137 -13.01 -2.32 -10.93
C GLY A 137 -12.51 -2.72 -9.55
N ALA A 138 -12.61 -1.77 -8.62
CA ALA A 138 -12.25 -1.97 -7.22
C ALA A 138 -13.50 -2.08 -6.34
N PHE A 139 -13.35 -2.75 -5.21
CA PHE A 139 -14.43 -3.06 -4.28
C PHE A 139 -13.99 -2.82 -2.83
N LYS A 140 -14.96 -2.47 -2.00
CA LYS A 140 -14.89 -2.48 -0.54
C LYS A 140 -15.86 -3.53 -0.03
N ASN A 141 -15.37 -4.64 0.48
CA ASN A 141 -16.15 -5.84 0.73
C ASN A 141 -16.91 -6.25 -0.55
N GLU A 142 -18.24 -6.28 -0.54
CA GLU A 142 -19.04 -6.63 -1.71
C GLU A 142 -19.51 -5.39 -2.51
N GLU A 143 -19.17 -4.17 -2.07
CA GLU A 143 -19.60 -2.93 -2.71
C GLU A 143 -18.56 -2.43 -3.69
N LYS A 144 -18.96 -2.18 -4.94
CA LYS A 144 -18.08 -1.61 -5.96
C LYS A 144 -17.78 -0.15 -5.64
N LEU A 145 -16.50 0.21 -5.62
CA LEU A 145 -16.07 1.60 -5.44
C LEU A 145 -16.44 2.45 -6.66
N VAL A 146 -16.77 3.70 -6.38
CA VAL A 146 -17.11 4.68 -7.42
C VAL A 146 -15.81 5.26 -7.99
N PRO A 147 -15.70 5.45 -9.31
CA PRO A 147 -14.54 6.14 -9.89
C PRO A 147 -14.28 7.52 -9.26
N LEU A 148 -13.01 7.87 -9.10
CA LEU A 148 -12.60 9.13 -8.51
C LEU A 148 -13.13 10.32 -9.31
N LYS A 149 -13.61 11.36 -8.62
CA LYS A 149 -14.18 12.54 -9.25
C LYS A 149 -13.10 13.34 -9.99
N PRO A 150 -13.24 13.64 -11.29
CA PRO A 150 -12.20 14.31 -12.09
C PRO A 150 -12.17 15.84 -11.89
N THR A 151 -12.71 16.37 -10.80
CA THR A 151 -12.94 17.83 -10.63
C THR A 151 -12.40 18.40 -9.32
N VAL A 152 -11.58 17.64 -8.58
CA VAL A 152 -11.01 18.11 -7.32
C VAL A 152 -9.90 19.12 -7.59
N LYS A 153 -9.99 20.30 -6.99
CA LYS A 153 -8.91 21.29 -6.98
C LYS A 153 -7.98 21.03 -5.78
N LEU A 154 -6.72 21.44 -5.89
CA LEU A 154 -5.76 21.22 -4.81
C LEU A 154 -6.18 21.91 -3.51
N GLU A 155 -6.79 23.11 -3.59
CA GLU A 155 -7.26 23.87 -2.43
C GLU A 155 -8.44 23.19 -1.70
N ASP A 156 -9.14 22.29 -2.39
CA ASP A 156 -10.25 21.52 -1.85
C ASP A 156 -9.81 20.13 -1.39
N ALA A 157 -8.58 19.71 -1.72
CA ALA A 157 -8.08 18.37 -1.49
C ALA A 157 -7.78 18.08 -0.01
N ILE A 158 -8.05 16.84 0.41
CA ILE A 158 -7.56 16.26 1.66
C ILE A 158 -6.45 15.28 1.31
N LEU A 159 -5.23 15.58 1.75
CA LEU A 159 -4.06 14.76 1.47
C LEU A 159 -3.60 13.98 2.71
N SER A 160 -3.10 12.78 2.52
CA SER A 160 -2.29 12.12 3.53
C SER A 160 -0.82 12.44 3.32
N LEU A 161 -0.17 12.90 4.40
CA LEU A 161 1.22 13.34 4.41
C LEU A 161 1.81 13.16 5.80
N ASN A 162 2.91 12.41 5.89
CA ASN A 162 3.61 12.23 7.16
C ASN A 162 4.31 13.55 7.58
N HIS A 163 4.18 13.90 8.85
CA HIS A 163 4.76 15.11 9.44
C HIS A 163 6.28 15.20 9.30
N PHE A 164 7.00 14.08 9.15
CA PHE A 164 8.44 14.07 8.90
C PHE A 164 8.85 14.91 7.69
N TRP A 165 8.00 14.96 6.65
CA TRP A 165 8.30 15.72 5.44
C TRP A 165 8.12 17.22 5.60
N LEU A 166 7.57 17.67 6.76
CA LEU A 166 7.44 19.08 7.13
C LEU A 166 8.63 19.58 7.96
N CYS A 167 9.51 18.68 8.37
CA CYS A 167 10.73 18.97 9.12
C CYS A 167 11.96 18.86 8.20
N GLU A 168 13.09 19.41 8.62
CA GLU A 168 14.35 19.29 7.91
C GLU A 168 14.68 17.82 7.63
N ASN A 169 14.89 17.48 6.36
CA ASN A 169 15.24 16.14 5.90
C ASN A 169 16.09 16.22 4.63
N ARG A 170 16.58 15.05 4.13
CA ARG A 170 17.49 14.96 2.97
C ARG A 170 16.78 14.74 1.63
N LEU A 171 15.47 14.53 1.62
CA LEU A 171 14.72 14.05 0.45
C LEU A 171 13.88 15.13 -0.19
N VAL A 172 13.31 16.04 0.60
CA VAL A 172 12.42 17.08 0.11
C VAL A 172 12.59 18.37 0.92
N ASP A 173 12.42 19.52 0.27
CA ASP A 173 12.42 20.82 0.94
C ASP A 173 11.18 20.96 1.83
N GLU A 174 11.40 21.05 3.13
CA GLU A 174 10.36 21.20 4.13
C GLU A 174 9.53 22.49 3.95
N ALA A 175 10.12 23.57 3.43
CA ALA A 175 9.39 24.82 3.20
C ALA A 175 8.35 24.65 2.08
N VAL A 176 8.68 23.88 1.04
CA VAL A 176 7.74 23.55 -0.03
C VAL A 176 6.60 22.66 0.49
N MET A 177 6.91 21.67 1.32
CA MET A 177 5.89 20.81 1.94
C MET A 177 5.00 21.60 2.93
N GLN A 178 5.57 22.53 3.69
CA GLN A 178 4.81 23.43 4.56
C GLN A 178 3.88 24.34 3.74
N GLN A 179 4.32 24.80 2.57
CA GLN A 179 3.46 25.56 1.67
C GLN A 179 2.31 24.70 1.13
N LEU A 180 2.57 23.44 0.76
CA LEU A 180 1.53 22.50 0.34
C LEU A 180 0.46 22.35 1.43
N VAL A 181 0.86 22.12 2.68
CA VAL A 181 -0.07 21.99 3.82
C VAL A 181 -0.94 23.23 4.04
N LYS A 182 -0.40 24.43 3.74
CA LYS A 182 -1.17 25.69 3.80
C LYS A 182 -2.15 25.85 2.64
N THR A 183 -1.89 25.17 1.52
CA THR A 183 -2.70 25.27 0.31
C THR A 183 -3.90 24.34 0.33
N VAL A 184 -3.70 23.09 0.76
CA VAL A 184 -4.75 22.07 0.75
C VAL A 184 -5.81 22.32 1.84
N ARG A 185 -7.00 21.76 1.67
CA ARG A 185 -8.09 21.86 2.65
C ARG A 185 -7.71 21.25 3.99
N GLY A 186 -6.92 20.19 3.99
CA GLY A 186 -6.46 19.56 5.22
C GLY A 186 -5.54 18.37 4.96
N THR A 187 -4.83 17.97 6.02
CA THR A 187 -3.95 16.81 5.96
C THR A 187 -4.32 15.77 7.00
N ARG A 188 -3.98 14.54 6.70
CA ARG A 188 -4.14 13.36 7.58
C ARG A 188 -2.83 12.57 7.59
N THR A 189 -2.71 11.66 8.55
CA THR A 189 -1.72 10.58 8.53
C THR A 189 -2.29 9.41 9.33
N TYR A 190 -2.35 8.25 8.72
CA TYR A 190 -2.95 7.07 9.33
C TYR A 190 -1.88 6.07 9.77
N GLY A 191 -0.66 6.16 9.22
CA GLY A 191 0.48 5.34 9.62
C GLY A 191 0.45 3.91 9.08
N SER A 192 -0.32 3.67 8.02
CA SER A 192 -0.39 2.45 7.23
C SER A 192 -0.49 2.83 5.76
N ALA A 193 0.54 2.56 4.99
CA ALA A 193 0.58 2.95 3.58
C ALA A 193 -0.55 2.28 2.77
N ALA A 194 -0.77 1.00 3.00
CA ALA A 194 -1.85 0.25 2.36
C ALA A 194 -3.22 0.87 2.65
N LEU A 195 -3.52 1.23 3.91
CA LEU A 195 -4.79 1.88 4.24
C LEU A 195 -4.90 3.27 3.61
N GLU A 196 -3.80 4.01 3.50
CA GLU A 196 -3.82 5.32 2.86
C GLU A 196 -4.09 5.20 1.35
N PHE A 197 -3.58 4.18 0.68
CA PHE A 197 -3.96 3.82 -0.69
C PHE A 197 -5.45 3.44 -0.80
N ALA A 198 -5.95 2.62 0.12
CA ALA A 198 -7.36 2.22 0.16
C ALA A 198 -8.28 3.45 0.34
N PHE A 199 -7.90 4.40 1.19
CA PHE A 199 -8.67 5.62 1.43
C PHE A 199 -8.62 6.59 0.24
N VAL A 200 -7.53 6.60 -0.54
CA VAL A 200 -7.51 7.30 -1.83
C VAL A 200 -8.47 6.63 -2.80
N ALA A 201 -8.46 5.30 -2.91
CA ALA A 201 -9.35 4.57 -3.79
C ALA A 201 -10.84 4.75 -3.43
N GLU A 202 -11.16 4.85 -2.14
CA GLU A 202 -12.53 5.11 -1.66
C GLU A 202 -12.95 6.58 -1.82
N GLY A 203 -12.01 7.50 -2.12
CA GLY A 203 -12.28 8.94 -2.22
C GLY A 203 -12.41 9.65 -0.88
N ILE A 204 -11.95 9.05 0.21
CA ILE A 204 -11.81 9.68 1.54
C ILE A 204 -10.64 10.66 1.52
N LEU A 205 -9.57 10.29 0.82
CA LEU A 205 -8.42 11.13 0.52
C LEU A 205 -8.36 11.44 -0.97
N ASP A 206 -7.91 12.62 -1.31
CA ASP A 206 -7.65 13.01 -2.70
C ASP A 206 -6.22 12.64 -3.14
N GLY A 207 -5.34 12.35 -2.19
CA GLY A 207 -4.00 11.86 -2.46
C GLY A 207 -3.22 11.46 -1.20
N TYR A 208 -2.21 10.63 -1.41
CA TYR A 208 -1.25 10.21 -0.41
C TYR A 208 0.18 10.41 -0.92
N LEU A 209 1.01 11.08 -0.10
CA LEU A 209 2.38 11.44 -0.42
C LEU A 209 3.34 10.94 0.67
N THR A 210 4.40 10.27 0.25
CA THR A 210 5.53 9.92 1.11
C THR A 210 6.82 9.80 0.29
N MET A 211 7.99 9.92 0.95
CA MET A 211 9.27 9.95 0.26
C MET A 211 9.97 8.58 0.22
N THR A 212 9.48 7.60 0.96
CA THR A 212 10.13 6.28 0.97
C THR A 212 9.15 5.17 1.35
N LEU A 213 8.84 4.32 0.37
CA LEU A 213 8.08 3.09 0.55
C LEU A 213 8.77 1.93 -0.18
N SER A 214 8.58 0.76 0.36
CA SER A 214 9.00 -0.51 -0.25
C SER A 214 7.94 -1.02 -1.24
N PRO A 215 8.28 -1.99 -2.10
CA PRO A 215 7.32 -2.55 -3.06
C PRO A 215 6.06 -3.15 -2.43
N TRP A 216 6.19 -3.79 -1.28
CA TRP A 216 5.07 -4.44 -0.57
C TRP A 216 4.08 -3.44 0.03
N ASP A 217 4.53 -2.24 0.38
CA ASP A 217 3.66 -1.15 0.87
C ASP A 217 2.71 -0.62 -0.21
N VAL A 218 3.06 -0.77 -1.49
CA VAL A 218 2.38 -0.10 -2.62
C VAL A 218 1.68 -1.05 -3.59
N ALA A 219 2.15 -2.30 -3.69
CA ALA A 219 1.76 -3.22 -4.76
C ALA A 219 0.25 -3.43 -4.87
N ALA A 220 -0.41 -3.75 -3.76
CA ALA A 220 -1.85 -3.94 -3.73
C ALA A 220 -2.61 -2.64 -3.99
N GLY A 221 -2.16 -1.55 -3.34
CA GLY A 221 -2.77 -0.23 -3.44
C GLY A 221 -2.77 0.32 -4.86
N MET A 222 -1.68 0.12 -5.60
CA MET A 222 -1.58 0.54 -7.01
C MET A 222 -2.64 -0.11 -7.88
N VAL A 223 -2.88 -1.41 -7.73
CA VAL A 223 -3.93 -2.10 -8.49
C VAL A 223 -5.30 -1.52 -8.14
N ILE A 224 -5.60 -1.34 -6.85
CA ILE A 224 -6.90 -0.86 -6.39
C ILE A 224 -7.16 0.58 -6.84
N VAL A 225 -6.17 1.48 -6.69
CA VAL A 225 -6.29 2.89 -7.08
C VAL A 225 -6.45 3.03 -8.59
N ASN A 226 -5.72 2.25 -9.40
CA ASN A 226 -5.85 2.26 -10.86
C ASN A 226 -7.27 1.90 -11.31
N GLU A 227 -7.93 0.95 -10.65
CA GLU A 227 -9.28 0.49 -11.00
C GLU A 227 -10.39 1.51 -10.71
N VAL A 228 -10.11 2.52 -9.90
CA VAL A 228 -11.01 3.68 -9.68
C VAL A 228 -10.60 4.92 -10.48
N GLY A 229 -9.61 4.81 -11.37
CA GLY A 229 -9.12 5.89 -12.21
C GLY A 229 -8.15 6.83 -11.50
N GLY A 230 -7.58 6.45 -10.36
CA GLY A 230 -6.48 7.15 -9.72
C GLY A 230 -5.15 6.86 -10.42
N VAL A 231 -4.11 7.59 -10.03
CA VAL A 231 -2.76 7.46 -10.57
C VAL A 231 -1.73 7.35 -9.46
N THR A 232 -0.69 6.55 -9.71
CA THR A 232 0.44 6.41 -8.80
C THR A 232 1.75 6.63 -9.57
N SER A 233 2.63 7.47 -9.03
CA SER A 233 3.96 7.72 -9.57
C SER A 233 4.95 8.00 -8.43
N ASN A 234 6.23 8.10 -8.76
CA ASN A 234 7.17 8.75 -7.87
C ASN A 234 6.98 10.29 -7.93
N ILE A 235 7.74 11.05 -7.14
CA ILE A 235 7.66 12.52 -7.12
C ILE A 235 8.17 13.19 -8.43
N ASP A 236 8.86 12.45 -9.30
CA ASP A 236 9.26 12.89 -10.61
C ASP A 236 8.17 12.67 -11.68
N GLY A 237 7.06 12.00 -11.31
CA GLY A 237 5.99 11.61 -12.22
C GLY A 237 6.24 10.33 -12.98
N GLU A 238 7.33 9.62 -12.66
CA GLU A 238 7.71 8.36 -13.32
C GLU A 238 7.08 7.14 -12.63
N PRO A 239 6.96 6.01 -13.33
CA PRO A 239 6.52 4.74 -12.73
C PRO A 239 7.41 4.30 -11.56
N LEU A 240 6.82 3.62 -10.59
CA LEU A 240 7.57 3.08 -9.47
C LEU A 240 8.44 1.88 -9.88
N ASN A 241 9.62 1.79 -9.30
CA ASN A 241 10.46 0.61 -9.41
C ASN A 241 10.04 -0.42 -8.34
N MET A 242 9.36 -1.49 -8.76
CA MET A 242 8.79 -2.49 -7.87
C MET A 242 9.83 -3.46 -7.25
N LEU A 243 11.14 -3.19 -7.40
CA LEU A 243 12.22 -3.94 -6.75
C LEU A 243 13.03 -3.05 -5.79
N LYS A 244 12.65 -1.77 -5.63
CA LYS A 244 13.38 -0.80 -4.79
C LYS A 244 12.41 0.07 -4.02
N ARG A 245 12.93 0.76 -3.02
CA ARG A 245 12.20 1.85 -2.36
C ARG A 245 12.00 3.03 -3.30
N ASN A 246 10.84 3.64 -3.22
CA ASN A 246 10.44 4.80 -4.02
C ASN A 246 9.92 5.93 -3.13
N SER A 247 10.05 7.16 -3.61
CA SER A 247 9.07 8.19 -3.25
C SER A 247 7.75 7.84 -3.94
N VAL A 248 6.64 8.13 -3.30
CA VAL A 248 5.32 7.71 -3.79
C VAL A 248 4.34 8.85 -3.68
N TYR A 249 3.64 9.10 -4.77
CA TYR A 249 2.47 9.95 -4.80
C TYR A 249 1.34 9.20 -5.53
N THR A 250 0.28 8.87 -4.80
CA THR A 250 -0.94 8.30 -5.35
C THR A 250 -2.10 9.26 -5.12
N CYS A 251 -2.91 9.53 -6.16
CA CYS A 251 -3.89 10.60 -6.09
C CYS A 251 -4.94 10.55 -7.19
N ASN A 252 -5.90 11.45 -7.06
CA ASN A 252 -6.76 11.86 -8.16
C ASN A 252 -5.92 12.47 -9.30
N PRO A 253 -6.09 12.05 -10.57
CA PRO A 253 -5.27 12.49 -11.69
C PRO A 253 -5.28 14.01 -11.91
N VAL A 254 -6.34 14.70 -11.50
CA VAL A 254 -6.47 16.15 -11.71
C VAL A 254 -5.42 16.94 -10.95
N ILE A 255 -5.11 16.52 -9.73
CA ILE A 255 -4.13 17.24 -8.90
C ILE A 255 -2.68 16.76 -9.13
N GLN A 256 -2.46 15.65 -9.84
CA GLN A 256 -1.12 15.11 -10.06
C GLN A 256 -0.18 16.11 -10.72
N LYS A 257 -0.61 16.75 -11.81
CA LYS A 257 0.23 17.71 -12.55
C LYS A 257 0.63 18.90 -11.72
N VAL A 258 -0.31 19.44 -10.93
CA VAL A 258 -0.06 20.57 -10.03
C VAL A 258 0.96 20.16 -8.96
N MET A 259 0.79 18.98 -8.38
CA MET A 259 1.71 18.46 -7.36
C MET A 259 3.12 18.29 -7.90
N ILE A 260 3.27 17.70 -9.08
CA ILE A 260 4.58 17.49 -9.70
C ILE A 260 5.25 18.83 -10.03
N ASN A 261 4.56 19.73 -10.73
CA ASN A 261 5.16 20.95 -11.28
C ASN A 261 5.39 22.02 -10.19
N ASP A 262 4.45 22.19 -9.27
CA ASP A 262 4.46 23.31 -8.34
C ASP A 262 5.07 22.97 -6.99
N TYR A 263 5.15 21.70 -6.63
CA TYR A 263 5.68 21.27 -5.33
C TYR A 263 6.88 20.33 -5.46
N PHE A 264 6.77 19.22 -6.18
CA PHE A 264 7.84 18.24 -6.16
C PHE A 264 9.07 18.70 -6.92
N GLN A 265 8.92 19.25 -8.14
CA GLN A 265 10.08 19.77 -8.88
C GLN A 265 10.77 20.94 -8.18
N LYS A 266 10.03 21.76 -7.42
CA LYS A 266 10.58 22.88 -6.64
C LYS A 266 11.15 22.44 -5.30
N GLY A 267 10.66 21.32 -4.74
CA GLY A 267 11.04 20.82 -3.42
C GLY A 267 12.06 19.68 -3.45
N LYS A 268 12.62 19.34 -4.59
CA LYS A 268 13.62 18.28 -4.70
C LYS A 268 14.97 18.76 -4.13
N LYS A 269 15.56 17.99 -3.20
CA LYS A 269 16.91 18.20 -2.62
C LYS A 269 17.94 17.33 -3.27
#